data_17c4b383d360f56f0dfd60258358fd32
#
_entry.id   17c4b383d360f56f0dfd60258358fd32
#
_cell.length_a   1.000
_cell.length_b   1.000
_cell.length_c   1.000
_cell.angle_alpha   90.00
_cell.angle_beta   90.00
_cell.angle_gamma   90.00
#
_symmetry.space_group_name_H-M   'P 1'
#
loop_
_entity.id
_entity.type
_entity.pdbx_description
1 polymer ?
#
loop_
_entity_poly.entity_id
_entity_poly.type
_entity_poly.pdbx_seq_one_letter_code
_entity_poly.pdbx_strand_id
1 'polypeptide(L)'
;NAGTAKFTLPILPINEYPNLPDMPEVLGSLDTETFNHAISQVAAAAGKDESLLSLTGIHIEVKGDNITMAATDRYRLAVRELSFNPARPNTEAVALIRSRTLLETTKALTNTKNINLSLAPATSNDRLAGFQTESKTTTTRLLDGTFPPYRHLIPQESLTTTIIEVAPFLDRSEEHTSE
;
A
#
# COMPACT_ATOMS: atom_id res chain seq x y z
N ASN A 1 -1.17 35.68 18.12
CA ASN A 1 -0.88 36.98 17.55
C ASN A 1 0.15 36.84 16.44
N ALA A 2 -0.10 37.48 15.31
CA ALA A 2 0.84 37.58 14.20
C ALA A 2 1.06 39.05 13.88
N GLY A 3 2.10 39.65 14.44
CA GLY A 3 2.35 41.09 14.39
C GLY A 3 1.22 41.85 15.10
N THR A 4 0.57 42.78 14.40
CA THR A 4 -0.57 43.57 14.92
C THR A 4 -1.92 42.85 14.80
N ALA A 5 -1.99 41.72 14.12
CA ALA A 5 -3.23 40.95 13.97
C ALA A 5 -3.46 40.01 15.15
N LYS A 6 -4.72 39.96 15.59
CA LYS A 6 -5.20 39.09 16.68
C LYS A 6 -6.25 38.14 16.11
N PHE A 7 -5.99 36.85 16.23
CA PHE A 7 -6.93 35.80 15.85
C PHE A 7 -7.46 35.09 17.09
N THR A 8 -8.74 34.83 17.12
CA THR A 8 -9.38 33.99 18.13
C THR A 8 -9.83 32.72 17.44
N LEU A 9 -9.22 31.60 17.82
CA LEU A 9 -9.56 30.29 17.29
C LEU A 9 -10.31 29.49 18.35
N PRO A 10 -11.50 28.94 18.04
CA PRO A 10 -12.16 28.01 18.94
C PRO A 10 -11.29 26.75 19.08
N ILE A 11 -11.18 26.24 20.28
CA ILE A 11 -10.51 24.98 20.59
C ILE A 11 -11.53 24.00 21.15
N LEU A 12 -11.38 22.72 20.83
CA LEU A 12 -12.11 21.66 21.49
C LEU A 12 -11.39 21.26 22.78
N PRO A 13 -12.14 20.95 23.85
CA PRO A 13 -11.59 20.36 25.06
C PRO A 13 -10.87 19.06 24.72
N ILE A 14 -9.71 18.79 25.34
CA ILE A 14 -8.88 17.63 25.03
C ILE A 14 -9.60 16.29 25.29
N ASN A 15 -10.54 16.26 26.22
CA ASN A 15 -11.37 15.10 26.53
C ASN A 15 -12.45 14.80 25.47
N GLU A 16 -12.73 15.76 24.58
CA GLU A 16 -13.63 15.57 23.44
C GLU A 16 -12.88 15.14 22.16
N TYR A 17 -11.54 15.11 22.22
CA TYR A 17 -10.74 14.65 21.10
C TYR A 17 -10.89 13.12 20.94
N PRO A 18 -11.19 12.63 19.72
CA PRO A 18 -11.35 11.19 19.49
C PRO A 18 -10.07 10.43 19.87
N ASN A 19 -10.22 9.33 20.58
CA ASN A 19 -9.11 8.42 20.81
C ASN A 19 -8.66 7.82 19.47
N LEU A 20 -7.37 7.86 19.23
CA LEU A 20 -6.80 7.15 18.08
C LEU A 20 -6.85 5.64 18.35
N PRO A 21 -7.12 4.82 17.31
CA PRO A 21 -7.08 3.38 17.46
C PRO A 21 -5.66 2.92 17.81
N ASP A 22 -5.58 1.90 18.66
CA ASP A 22 -4.30 1.27 18.99
C ASP A 22 -3.68 0.61 17.75
N MET A 23 -2.35 0.73 17.64
CA MET A 23 -1.61 0.06 16.57
C MET A 23 -1.70 -1.46 16.74
N PRO A 24 -2.01 -2.22 15.67
CA PRO A 24 -1.86 -3.65 15.68
C PRO A 24 -0.41 -4.08 15.92
N GLU A 25 -0.21 -5.34 16.29
CA GLU A 25 1.12 -5.89 16.47
C GLU A 25 1.95 -5.80 15.17
N VAL A 26 3.24 -5.47 15.31
CA VAL A 26 4.17 -5.38 14.18
C VAL A 26 4.41 -6.79 13.62
N LEU A 27 4.12 -6.96 12.34
CA LEU A 27 4.39 -8.22 11.62
C LEU A 27 5.85 -8.33 11.18
N GLY A 28 6.49 -7.23 10.91
CA GLY A 28 7.87 -7.18 10.47
C GLY A 28 8.21 -5.85 9.79
N SER A 29 9.36 -5.80 9.14
CA SER A 29 9.88 -4.60 8.51
C SER A 29 10.36 -4.83 7.08
N LEU A 30 10.42 -3.75 6.32
CA LEU A 30 10.97 -3.74 4.96
C LEU A 30 11.60 -2.38 4.67
N ASP A 31 12.41 -2.36 3.62
CA ASP A 31 13.04 -1.14 3.12
C ASP A 31 11.99 -0.16 2.60
N THR A 32 12.07 1.09 3.05
CA THR A 32 11.06 2.11 2.75
C THR A 32 11.04 2.51 1.27
N GLU A 33 12.19 2.65 0.64
CA GLU A 33 12.29 3.03 -0.77
C GLU A 33 11.72 1.94 -1.67
N THR A 34 12.10 0.69 -1.41
CA THR A 34 11.59 -0.49 -2.11
C THR A 34 10.08 -0.63 -1.95
N PHE A 35 9.55 -0.40 -0.75
CA PHE A 35 8.11 -0.40 -0.48
C PHE A 35 7.39 0.69 -1.26
N ASN A 36 7.86 1.93 -1.19
CA ASN A 36 7.26 3.07 -1.86
C ASN A 36 7.24 2.88 -3.38
N HIS A 37 8.33 2.37 -3.95
CA HIS A 37 8.42 2.07 -5.37
C HIS A 37 7.43 0.97 -5.78
N ALA A 38 7.34 -0.10 -5.00
CA ALA A 38 6.40 -1.19 -5.27
C ALA A 38 4.93 -0.72 -5.21
N ILE A 39 4.57 0.08 -4.20
CA ILE A 39 3.22 0.65 -4.10
C ILE A 39 2.90 1.50 -5.33
N SER A 40 3.81 2.35 -5.78
CA SER A 40 3.58 3.21 -6.96
C SER A 40 3.35 2.38 -8.23
N GLN A 41 4.11 1.30 -8.42
CA GLN A 41 3.99 0.40 -9.56
C GLN A 41 2.66 -0.37 -9.54
N VAL A 42 2.30 -0.93 -8.39
CA VAL A 42 1.09 -1.76 -8.26
C VAL A 42 -0.17 -0.89 -8.31
N ALA A 43 -0.15 0.29 -7.69
CA ALA A 43 -1.28 1.22 -7.67
C ALA A 43 -1.74 1.64 -9.07
N ALA A 44 -0.85 1.62 -10.06
CA ALA A 44 -1.20 1.95 -11.45
C ALA A 44 -2.27 1.01 -12.05
N ALA A 45 -2.37 -0.23 -11.55
CA ALA A 45 -3.37 -1.20 -11.99
C ALA A 45 -4.63 -1.23 -11.12
N ALA A 46 -4.69 -0.47 -10.02
CA ALA A 46 -5.88 -0.42 -9.18
C ALA A 46 -7.07 0.26 -9.88
N GLY A 47 -8.26 -0.29 -9.67
CA GLY A 47 -9.49 0.29 -10.18
C GLY A 47 -9.80 1.65 -9.57
N LYS A 48 -10.49 2.49 -10.34
CA LYS A 48 -10.94 3.82 -9.90
C LYS A 48 -12.44 3.86 -9.58
N ASP A 49 -13.17 2.81 -9.95
CA ASP A 49 -14.61 2.69 -9.76
C ASP A 49 -14.91 2.28 -8.30
N GLU A 50 -15.45 3.21 -7.53
CA GLU A 50 -15.79 3.00 -6.12
C GLU A 50 -16.99 2.06 -5.91
N SER A 51 -17.74 1.71 -6.96
CA SER A 51 -18.76 0.67 -6.88
C SER A 51 -18.17 -0.73 -6.69
N LEU A 52 -16.89 -0.91 -7.04
CA LEU A 52 -16.14 -2.15 -6.94
C LEU A 52 -14.99 -2.01 -5.93
N LEU A 53 -15.32 -1.78 -4.66
CA LEU A 53 -14.37 -1.45 -3.59
C LEU A 53 -13.15 -2.35 -3.54
N SER A 54 -13.31 -3.67 -3.72
CA SER A 54 -12.19 -4.62 -3.69
C SER A 54 -11.15 -4.37 -4.78
N LEU A 55 -11.55 -3.81 -5.92
CA LEU A 55 -10.64 -3.48 -7.02
C LEU A 55 -9.94 -2.13 -6.84
N THR A 56 -10.45 -1.25 -5.97
CA THR A 56 -9.78 0.02 -5.65
C THR A 56 -8.61 -0.16 -4.69
N GLY A 57 -8.45 -1.37 -4.15
CA GLY A 57 -7.42 -1.73 -3.17
C GLY A 57 -6.18 -2.37 -3.79
N ILE A 58 -5.10 -2.33 -3.01
CA ILE A 58 -3.93 -3.16 -3.19
C ILE A 58 -4.06 -4.33 -2.22
N HIS A 59 -4.04 -5.53 -2.75
CA HIS A 59 -3.97 -6.77 -1.99
C HIS A 59 -2.54 -6.99 -1.53
N ILE A 60 -2.34 -7.14 -0.24
CA ILE A 60 -1.04 -7.40 0.40
C ILE A 60 -1.12 -8.76 1.06
N GLU A 61 -0.22 -9.65 0.69
CA GLU A 61 -0.06 -10.99 1.28
C GLU A 61 1.36 -11.09 1.84
N VAL A 62 1.47 -11.34 3.14
CA VAL A 62 2.73 -11.65 3.82
C VAL A 62 2.80 -13.14 4.02
N LYS A 63 3.92 -13.76 3.63
CA LYS A 63 4.17 -15.19 3.80
C LYS A 63 5.64 -15.45 4.09
N GLY A 64 5.93 -15.66 5.38
CA GLY A 64 7.30 -15.79 5.86
C GLY A 64 8.12 -14.52 5.58
N ASP A 65 9.18 -14.66 4.83
CA ASP A 65 10.12 -13.61 4.43
C ASP A 65 9.77 -12.92 3.10
N ASN A 66 8.57 -13.16 2.58
CA ASN A 66 8.09 -12.57 1.34
C ASN A 66 6.80 -11.76 1.58
N ILE A 67 6.70 -10.62 0.91
CA ILE A 67 5.48 -9.83 0.81
C ILE A 67 5.11 -9.68 -0.66
N THR A 68 3.90 -10.08 -1.01
CA THR A 68 3.34 -9.94 -2.35
C THR A 68 2.27 -8.86 -2.35
N MET A 69 2.36 -7.94 -3.28
CA MET A 69 1.38 -6.88 -3.51
C MET A 69 0.77 -7.05 -4.88
N ALA A 70 -0.56 -6.97 -4.97
CA ALA A 70 -1.27 -7.11 -6.23
C ALA A 70 -2.42 -6.09 -6.35
N ALA A 71 -2.64 -5.55 -7.53
CA ALA A 71 -3.82 -4.76 -7.87
C ALA A 71 -4.30 -5.07 -9.28
N THR A 72 -5.60 -4.94 -9.51
CA THR A 72 -6.24 -5.15 -10.81
C THR A 72 -7.50 -4.31 -10.94
N ASP A 73 -7.80 -3.89 -12.17
CA ASP A 73 -9.06 -3.25 -12.55
C ASP A 73 -9.90 -4.14 -13.50
N ARG A 74 -9.59 -5.45 -13.58
CA ARG A 74 -10.12 -6.48 -14.49
C ARG A 74 -9.46 -6.51 -15.87
N TYR A 75 -8.88 -5.41 -16.35
CA TYR A 75 -8.25 -5.32 -17.68
C TYR A 75 -6.74 -5.48 -17.59
N ARG A 76 -6.15 -5.10 -16.48
CA ARG A 76 -4.72 -5.19 -16.21
C ARG A 76 -4.49 -5.68 -14.78
N LEU A 77 -3.35 -6.30 -14.59
CA LEU A 77 -2.88 -6.83 -13.31
C LEU A 77 -1.44 -6.38 -13.09
N ALA A 78 -1.15 -5.83 -11.92
CA ALA A 78 0.21 -5.60 -11.47
C ALA A 78 0.48 -6.41 -10.21
N VAL A 79 1.63 -7.08 -10.17
CA VAL A 79 2.09 -7.86 -9.03
C VAL A 79 3.53 -7.51 -8.73
N ARG A 80 3.85 -7.31 -7.46
CA ARG A 80 5.21 -7.10 -6.96
C ARG A 80 5.47 -7.98 -5.75
N GLU A 81 6.62 -8.62 -5.78
CA GLU A 81 7.14 -9.40 -4.65
C GLU A 81 8.39 -8.71 -4.10
N LEU A 82 8.48 -8.63 -2.79
CA LEU A 82 9.57 -7.99 -2.07
C LEU A 82 10.01 -8.88 -0.92
N SER A 83 11.29 -8.74 -0.55
CA SER A 83 11.79 -9.32 0.68
C SER A 83 11.18 -8.62 1.89
N PHE A 84 10.74 -9.40 2.84
CA PHE A 84 10.16 -8.98 4.10
C PHE A 84 10.99 -9.55 5.26
N ASN A 85 11.22 -8.73 6.28
CA ASN A 85 11.89 -9.17 7.48
C ASN A 85 10.85 -9.40 8.58
N PRO A 86 10.36 -10.64 8.78
CA PRO A 86 9.28 -10.92 9.70
C PRO A 86 9.74 -10.77 11.16
N ALA A 87 8.86 -10.24 12.01
CA ALA A 87 9.12 -10.17 13.47
C ALA A 87 9.08 -11.53 14.14
N ARG A 88 8.36 -12.48 13.52
CA ARG A 88 8.25 -13.88 14.00
C ARG A 88 8.37 -14.86 12.84
N PRO A 89 8.93 -16.07 13.07
CA PRO A 89 8.95 -17.11 12.05
C PRO A 89 7.53 -17.48 11.60
N ASN A 90 7.39 -17.83 10.31
CA ASN A 90 6.12 -18.25 9.71
C ASN A 90 4.99 -17.22 9.84
N THR A 91 5.33 -15.93 9.83
CA THR A 91 4.33 -14.85 9.80
C THR A 91 3.50 -14.97 8.53
N GLU A 92 2.18 -15.03 8.69
CA GLU A 92 1.22 -15.00 7.57
C GLU A 92 0.16 -13.94 7.84
N ALA A 93 -0.12 -13.11 6.85
CA ALA A 93 -1.16 -12.11 6.94
C ALA A 93 -1.66 -11.71 5.55
N VAL A 94 -2.92 -11.33 5.47
CA VAL A 94 -3.56 -10.82 4.25
C VAL A 94 -4.30 -9.54 4.56
N ALA A 95 -4.12 -8.54 3.73
CA ALA A 95 -4.81 -7.26 3.84
C ALA A 95 -5.22 -6.74 2.47
N LEU A 96 -6.33 -6.01 2.44
CA LEU A 96 -6.76 -5.22 1.28
C LEU A 96 -6.84 -3.77 1.71
N ILE A 97 -5.97 -2.93 1.16
CA ILE A 97 -5.84 -1.52 1.56
C ILE A 97 -6.11 -0.64 0.35
N ARG A 98 -6.91 0.41 0.53
CA ARG A 98 -7.21 1.36 -0.55
C ARG A 98 -5.92 1.91 -1.17
N SER A 99 -5.80 1.79 -2.49
CA SER A 99 -4.59 2.17 -3.23
C SER A 99 -4.24 3.66 -3.03
N ARG A 100 -5.24 4.55 -3.04
CA ARG A 100 -5.06 5.96 -2.78
C ARG A 100 -4.47 6.23 -1.39
N THR A 101 -4.95 5.54 -0.36
CA THR A 101 -4.44 5.68 1.02
C THR A 101 -2.99 5.22 1.10
N LEU A 102 -2.63 4.11 0.45
CA LEU A 102 -1.24 3.66 0.41
C LEU A 102 -0.32 4.66 -0.30
N LEU A 103 -0.75 5.22 -1.44
CA LEU A 103 0.01 6.26 -2.13
C LEU A 103 0.20 7.55 -1.29
N GLU A 104 -0.80 7.92 -0.50
CA GLU A 104 -0.68 9.05 0.43
C GLU A 104 0.26 8.71 1.60
N THR A 105 0.19 7.48 2.10
CA THR A 105 1.08 6.98 3.15
C THR A 105 2.54 6.97 2.69
N THR A 106 2.84 6.50 1.48
CA THR A 106 4.21 6.47 0.94
C THR A 106 4.82 7.88 0.84
N LYS A 107 4.02 8.88 0.48
CA LYS A 107 4.47 10.29 0.48
C LYS A 107 4.82 10.82 1.87
N ALA A 108 4.15 10.31 2.91
CA ALA A 108 4.41 10.70 4.28
C ALA A 108 5.62 9.98 4.91
N LEU A 109 6.04 8.86 4.32
CA LEU A 109 7.13 7.99 4.82
C LEU A 109 8.49 8.29 4.19
N THR A 110 8.72 9.52 3.79
CA THR A 110 10.02 9.96 3.25
C THR A 110 11.08 10.08 4.35
N ASN A 111 12.35 9.92 3.97
CA ASN A 111 13.53 10.09 4.85
C ASN A 111 13.69 9.05 5.97
N THR A 112 13.17 7.85 5.80
CA THR A 112 13.40 6.73 6.72
C THR A 112 13.89 5.51 5.95
N LYS A 113 14.80 4.74 6.57
CA LYS A 113 15.39 3.56 5.92
C LYS A 113 14.43 2.38 5.93
N ASN A 114 13.77 2.15 7.05
CA ASN A 114 12.89 1.01 7.24
C ASN A 114 11.51 1.45 7.69
N ILE A 115 10.51 0.69 7.28
CA ILE A 115 9.13 0.80 7.70
C ILE A 115 8.70 -0.50 8.39
N ASN A 116 8.03 -0.39 9.52
CA ASN A 116 7.37 -1.48 10.19
C ASN A 116 5.92 -1.59 9.70
N LEU A 117 5.52 -2.79 9.30
CA LEU A 117 4.16 -3.10 8.88
C LEU A 117 3.44 -3.82 10.02
N SER A 118 2.23 -3.34 10.32
CA SER A 118 1.31 -3.94 11.29
C SER A 118 -0.02 -4.22 10.60
N LEU A 119 -0.59 -5.39 10.83
CA LEU A 119 -1.93 -5.73 10.35
C LEU A 119 -2.72 -6.33 11.52
N ALA A 120 -3.94 -5.88 11.69
CA ALA A 120 -4.84 -6.49 12.66
C ALA A 120 -5.13 -7.94 12.26
N PRO A 121 -5.17 -8.88 13.22
CA PRO A 121 -5.57 -10.26 12.94
C PRO A 121 -6.95 -10.30 12.28
N ALA A 122 -7.18 -11.30 11.42
CA ALA A 122 -8.46 -11.46 10.73
C ALA A 122 -9.65 -11.65 11.70
N THR A 123 -9.37 -12.05 12.93
CA THR A 123 -10.34 -12.22 14.02
C THR A 123 -10.67 -10.93 14.77
N SER A 124 -9.91 -9.85 14.52
CA SER A 124 -10.15 -8.56 15.18
C SER A 124 -11.34 -7.84 14.55
N ASN A 125 -12.18 -7.22 15.39
CA ASN A 125 -13.23 -6.33 14.92
C ASN A 125 -12.65 -5.03 14.30
N ASP A 126 -11.46 -4.62 14.76
CA ASP A 126 -10.74 -3.48 14.22
C ASP A 126 -9.83 -3.96 13.08
N ARG A 127 -10.36 -3.87 11.88
CA ARG A 127 -9.63 -4.20 10.65
C ARG A 127 -8.70 -3.05 10.28
N LEU A 128 -7.52 -3.02 10.89
CA LEU A 128 -6.55 -1.94 10.76
C LEU A 128 -5.23 -2.44 10.17
N ALA A 129 -4.63 -1.61 9.34
CA ALA A 129 -3.22 -1.67 8.98
C ALA A 129 -2.48 -0.48 9.59
N GLY A 130 -1.25 -0.70 9.99
CA GLY A 130 -0.38 0.32 10.53
C GLY A 130 0.97 0.32 9.83
N PHE A 131 1.50 1.52 9.64
CA PHE A 131 2.80 1.79 9.05
C PHE A 131 3.56 2.67 10.02
N GLN A 132 4.68 2.18 10.53
CA GLN A 132 5.46 2.89 11.54
C GLN A 132 6.89 3.07 11.09
N THR A 133 7.38 4.29 11.27
CA THR A 133 8.79 4.68 11.15
C THR A 133 9.27 5.18 12.51
N GLU A 134 10.52 5.60 12.61
CA GLU A 134 11.07 6.16 13.85
C GLU A 134 10.31 7.39 14.36
N SER A 135 9.73 8.18 13.46
CA SER A 135 9.12 9.48 13.80
C SER A 135 7.63 9.57 13.51
N LYS A 136 7.05 8.61 12.79
CA LYS A 136 5.66 8.68 12.33
C LYS A 136 4.98 7.33 12.44
N THR A 137 3.73 7.36 12.85
CA THR A 137 2.82 6.22 12.83
C THR A 137 1.58 6.60 12.04
N THR A 138 1.20 5.77 11.10
CA THR A 138 -0.01 5.93 10.29
C THR A 138 -0.86 4.67 10.40
N THR A 139 -2.13 4.82 10.71
CA THR A 139 -3.11 3.73 10.71
C THR A 139 -4.15 3.97 9.63
N THR A 140 -4.64 2.90 9.04
CA THR A 140 -5.74 2.92 8.07
C THR A 140 -6.64 1.71 8.23
N ARG A 141 -7.92 1.87 7.89
CA ARG A 141 -8.85 0.74 7.85
C ARG A 141 -8.62 -0.10 6.60
N LEU A 142 -8.74 -1.41 6.76
CA LEU A 142 -8.76 -2.35 5.65
C LEU A 142 -10.07 -2.24 4.89
N LEU A 143 -10.02 -2.46 3.58
CA LEU A 143 -11.22 -2.61 2.78
C LEU A 143 -11.92 -3.94 3.09
N ASP A 144 -13.23 -3.91 3.02
CA ASP A 144 -14.06 -5.12 3.04
C ASP A 144 -14.12 -5.73 1.65
N GLY A 145 -14.19 -7.05 1.60
CA GLY A 145 -14.30 -7.81 0.37
C GLY A 145 -13.11 -8.73 0.11
N THR A 146 -13.28 -9.55 -0.93
CA THR A 146 -12.28 -10.52 -1.36
C THR A 146 -11.62 -10.01 -2.65
N PHE A 147 -10.28 -9.99 -2.66
CA PHE A 147 -9.54 -9.70 -3.88
C PHE A 147 -9.67 -10.88 -4.85
N PRO A 148 -9.85 -10.65 -6.17
CA PRO A 148 -9.99 -11.73 -7.15
C PRO A 148 -8.76 -12.66 -7.16
N PRO A 149 -8.94 -13.97 -7.34
CA PRO A 149 -7.83 -14.89 -7.52
C PRO A 149 -7.11 -14.57 -8.83
N TYR A 150 -5.83 -14.21 -8.75
CA TYR A 150 -5.04 -13.72 -9.90
C TYR A 150 -3.86 -14.61 -10.28
N ARG A 151 -3.39 -15.48 -9.38
CA ARG A 151 -2.15 -16.25 -9.59
C ARG A 151 -2.20 -17.13 -10.84
N HIS A 152 -3.38 -17.64 -11.20
CA HIS A 152 -3.59 -18.45 -12.40
C HIS A 152 -3.51 -17.64 -13.71
N LEU A 153 -3.60 -16.31 -13.63
CA LEU A 153 -3.48 -15.42 -14.80
C LEU A 153 -2.02 -15.15 -15.17
N ILE A 154 -1.08 -15.46 -14.28
CA ILE A 154 0.34 -15.24 -14.51
C ILE A 154 0.88 -16.47 -15.24
N PRO A 155 1.39 -16.31 -16.49
CA PRO A 155 1.96 -17.41 -17.25
C PRO A 155 3.15 -18.04 -16.50
N GLN A 156 3.13 -19.35 -16.36
CA GLN A 156 4.24 -20.10 -15.74
C GLN A 156 5.39 -20.32 -16.75
N GLU A 157 5.05 -20.40 -18.02
CA GLU A 157 6.00 -20.63 -19.12
C GLU A 157 5.73 -19.62 -20.24
N SER A 158 6.78 -19.19 -20.92
CA SER A 158 6.70 -18.37 -22.13
C SER A 158 7.42 -19.07 -23.29
N LEU A 159 6.77 -19.12 -24.45
CA LEU A 159 7.35 -19.67 -25.67
C LEU A 159 8.46 -18.79 -26.24
N THR A 160 8.41 -17.50 -25.95
CA THR A 160 9.36 -16.52 -26.49
C THR A 160 9.66 -15.47 -25.43
N THR A 161 10.94 -15.10 -25.33
CA THR A 161 11.39 -14.01 -24.45
C THR A 161 12.10 -12.97 -25.31
N THR A 162 11.70 -11.71 -25.14
CA THR A 162 12.34 -10.57 -25.79
C THR A 162 12.89 -9.62 -24.72
N ILE A 163 14.16 -9.24 -24.88
CA ILE A 163 14.83 -8.27 -24.03
C ILE A 163 14.84 -6.93 -24.78
N ILE A 164 14.31 -5.90 -24.15
CA ILE A 164 14.24 -4.54 -24.73
C ILE A 164 14.82 -3.53 -23.73
N GLU A 165 15.39 -2.46 -24.24
CA GLU A 165 15.78 -1.31 -23.45
C GLU A 165 14.55 -0.49 -23.05
N VAL A 166 14.42 -0.17 -21.76
CA VAL A 166 13.21 0.45 -21.21
C VAL A 166 13.00 1.87 -21.71
N ALA A 167 14.04 2.71 -21.73
CA ALA A 167 13.90 4.11 -22.09
C ALA A 167 13.45 4.31 -23.55
N PRO A 168 14.10 3.72 -24.59
CA PRO A 168 13.63 3.83 -25.96
C PRO A 168 12.24 3.23 -26.18
N PHE A 169 11.87 2.21 -25.41
CA PHE A 169 10.55 1.60 -25.51
C PHE A 169 9.45 2.51 -24.97
N LEU A 170 9.71 3.21 -23.83
CA LEU A 170 8.78 4.17 -23.25
C LEU A 170 8.59 5.38 -24.17
N ASP A 171 9.68 5.98 -24.70
CA ASP A 171 9.62 7.12 -25.60
C ASP A 171 8.73 6.82 -26.82
N ARG A 172 8.90 5.64 -27.42
CA ARG A 172 8.08 5.19 -28.55
C ARG A 172 6.60 4.97 -28.19
N SER A 173 6.33 4.48 -26.97
CA SER A 173 4.94 4.25 -26.52
C SER A 173 4.18 5.55 -26.26
N GLU A 174 4.87 6.62 -25.86
CA GLU A 174 4.28 7.95 -25.64
C GLU A 174 3.98 8.70 -26.95
N GLU A 175 4.79 8.50 -28.00
CA GLU A 175 4.56 9.10 -29.33
C GLU A 175 3.23 8.64 -29.97
N HIS A 176 2.76 7.44 -29.68
CA HIS A 176 1.53 6.88 -30.23
C HIS A 176 0.24 7.21 -29.45
N THR A 177 0.35 7.87 -28.29
CA THR A 177 -0.81 8.27 -27.48
C THR A 177 -1.29 9.70 -27.73
N SER A 178 -0.67 10.41 -28.65
CA SER A 178 -0.94 11.84 -28.99
C SER A 178 -1.69 12.05 -30.31
N GLU A 179 -2.33 11.02 -30.89
CA GLU A 179 -3.27 11.17 -32.04
C GLU A 179 -4.73 11.06 -31.60
#